data_1870ccaa0df659f456da958bbb8b9dea
#
_entry.id   1870ccaa0df659f456da958bbb8b9dea
#
_cell.length_a   1.000
_cell.length_b   1.000
_cell.length_c   1.000
_cell.angle_alpha   90.00
_cell.angle_beta   90.00
_cell.angle_gamma   90.00
#
_symmetry.space_group_name_H-M   'P 1'
#
loop_
_entity.id
_entity.type
_entity.pdbx_description
1 polymer ?
#
loop_
_entity_poly.entity_id
_entity_poly.type
_entity_poly.pdbx_seq_one_letter_code
_entity_poly.pdbx_strand_id
1 'polypeptide(L)'
;MRPSQVRSRGFQIDPILISILLATTIGGVLSISAAAVFSFALLSKMVERMVSLSVGIMLSTSLLHALPEAFESGADPRSLFATLLAGLLAFFMLEKFAILRHSHHHEGDGHHHAHGHDKREAGKAGWMILLGDGMHNFTDGILIAAAFLANPELGIVTGLAIIAHEIPQEIGDFIVLLNAGFSRTRAYLFNLLCSLMAVAGGLLGYFTLDRASGLIPYVLVFASSGFLYIAVSDLMPQMQRRATVRESIPQVLLIGVGVLIVLFLTNGR
;
A
#
# COMPACT_ATOMS: atom_id res chain seq x y z
N MET A 1 29.80 51.16 -1.48
CA MET A 1 30.02 49.71 -1.42
C MET A 1 29.34 49.17 -0.17
N ARG A 2 28.23 48.45 -0.31
CA ARG A 2 27.58 47.74 0.81
C ARG A 2 28.10 46.31 0.81
N PRO A 3 28.48 45.72 1.95
CA PRO A 3 28.94 44.35 1.99
C PRO A 3 27.75 43.41 1.73
N SER A 4 27.91 42.51 0.76
CA SER A 4 27.02 41.40 0.46
C SER A 4 26.95 40.49 1.70
N GLN A 5 25.81 40.48 2.36
CA GLN A 5 25.50 39.48 3.38
C GLN A 5 25.38 38.10 2.70
N VAL A 6 26.41 37.32 2.77
CA VAL A 6 26.37 35.88 2.51
C VAL A 6 25.58 35.27 3.66
N ARG A 7 24.28 35.12 3.47
CA ARG A 7 23.43 34.29 4.35
C ARG A 7 23.96 32.87 4.27
N SER A 8 24.63 32.41 5.31
CA SER A 8 24.85 31.00 5.56
C SER A 8 23.46 30.32 5.64
N ARG A 9 23.02 29.67 4.54
CA ARG A 9 21.89 28.72 4.59
C ARG A 9 22.38 27.55 5.45
N GLY A 10 22.06 27.58 6.74
CA GLY A 10 22.11 26.39 7.54
C GLY A 10 21.33 25.29 6.79
N PHE A 11 21.82 24.09 6.83
CA PHE A 11 21.20 22.91 6.22
C PHE A 11 19.86 22.65 6.94
N GLN A 12 18.81 23.34 6.51
CA GLN A 12 17.45 23.09 6.96
C GLN A 12 16.88 21.98 6.08
N ILE A 13 16.67 20.83 6.68
CA ILE A 13 15.97 19.71 6.01
C ILE A 13 14.53 20.19 5.78
N ASP A 14 14.02 19.99 4.55
CA ASP A 14 12.66 20.35 4.17
C ASP A 14 11.65 19.60 5.08
N PRO A 15 10.69 20.31 5.72
CA PRO A 15 9.65 19.68 6.53
C PRO A 15 8.84 18.61 5.76
N ILE A 16 8.63 18.79 4.45
CA ILE A 16 7.93 17.80 3.61
C ILE A 16 8.74 16.52 3.53
N LEU A 17 10.07 16.62 3.32
CA LEU A 17 10.94 15.45 3.29
C LEU A 17 10.92 14.71 4.64
N ILE A 18 10.93 15.44 5.75
CA ILE A 18 10.82 14.84 7.10
C ILE A 18 9.49 14.09 7.22
N SER A 19 8.38 14.68 6.79
CA SER A 19 7.06 14.07 6.84
C SER A 19 6.99 12.77 6.01
N ILE A 20 7.57 12.77 4.81
CA ILE A 20 7.67 11.59 3.95
C ILE A 20 8.48 10.49 4.64
N LEU A 21 9.65 10.81 5.18
CA LEU A 21 10.50 9.84 5.88
C LEU A 21 9.84 9.28 7.14
N LEU A 22 9.14 10.12 7.89
CA LEU A 22 8.39 9.67 9.06
C LEU A 22 7.23 8.77 8.67
N ALA A 23 6.43 9.15 7.67
CA ALA A 23 5.27 8.38 7.22
C ALA A 23 5.69 7.01 6.69
N THR A 24 6.72 6.95 5.83
CA THR A 24 7.21 5.68 5.25
C THR A 24 7.87 4.79 6.30
N THR A 25 8.68 5.35 7.21
CA THR A 25 9.38 4.55 8.23
C THR A 25 8.42 4.06 9.31
N ILE A 26 7.56 4.95 9.85
CA ILE A 26 6.60 4.59 10.89
C ILE A 26 5.58 3.61 10.33
N GLY A 27 5.08 3.86 9.11
CA GLY A 27 4.14 2.99 8.43
C GLY A 27 4.67 1.58 8.30
N GLY A 28 5.85 1.40 7.72
CA GLY A 28 6.47 0.09 7.54
C GLY A 28 6.79 -0.63 8.86
N VAL A 29 7.38 0.05 9.84
CA VAL A 29 7.68 -0.56 11.14
C VAL A 29 6.41 -0.94 11.90
N LEU A 30 5.36 -0.11 11.82
CA LEU A 30 4.10 -0.35 12.52
C LEU A 30 3.35 -1.54 11.92
N SER A 31 3.24 -1.61 10.58
CA SER A 31 2.53 -2.69 9.89
C SER A 31 3.16 -4.04 10.17
N ILE A 32 4.49 -4.16 10.05
CA ILE A 32 5.22 -5.41 10.31
C ILE A 32 5.17 -5.80 11.78
N SER A 33 5.32 -4.83 12.70
CA SER A 33 5.24 -5.13 14.12
C SER A 33 3.83 -5.60 14.50
N ALA A 34 2.79 -4.98 13.95
CA ALA A 34 1.42 -5.42 14.10
C ALA A 34 1.23 -6.82 13.50
N ALA A 35 1.71 -7.09 12.30
CA ALA A 35 1.65 -8.39 11.66
C ALA A 35 2.34 -9.48 12.49
N ALA A 36 3.53 -9.23 13.01
CA ALA A 36 4.26 -10.17 13.86
C ALA A 36 3.51 -10.48 15.17
N VAL A 37 2.91 -9.49 15.81
CA VAL A 37 2.12 -9.66 17.03
C VAL A 37 0.82 -10.41 16.75
N PHE A 38 0.09 -10.00 15.72
CA PHE A 38 -1.22 -10.56 15.40
C PHE A 38 -1.15 -11.94 14.77
N SER A 39 -0.07 -12.32 14.09
CA SER A 39 0.10 -13.66 13.53
C SER A 39 0.13 -14.77 14.58
N PHE A 40 0.21 -14.46 15.88
CA PHE A 40 0.35 -15.43 16.96
C PHE A 40 -0.90 -15.65 17.82
N ALA A 41 -1.85 -14.75 17.91
CA ALA A 41 -2.79 -14.83 19.03
C ALA A 41 -4.30 -14.89 18.74
N LEU A 42 -4.87 -14.22 17.72
CA LEU A 42 -6.34 -14.06 17.67
C LEU A 42 -6.96 -13.80 16.28
N LEU A 43 -6.46 -14.38 15.25
CA LEU A 43 -6.29 -13.73 13.97
C LEU A 43 -7.49 -13.54 13.04
N SER A 44 -8.37 -14.49 12.84
CA SER A 44 -9.29 -14.40 11.69
C SER A 44 -10.30 -13.25 11.80
N LYS A 45 -10.91 -13.08 12.96
CA LYS A 45 -11.92 -12.00 13.15
C LYS A 45 -11.35 -10.60 13.21
N MET A 46 -10.12 -10.47 13.70
CA MET A 46 -9.47 -9.16 13.82
C MET A 46 -8.97 -8.68 12.46
N VAL A 47 -8.37 -9.58 11.67
CA VAL A 47 -7.97 -9.30 10.28
C VAL A 47 -9.18 -8.89 9.43
N GLU A 48 -10.30 -9.62 9.52
CA GLU A 48 -11.54 -9.26 8.81
C GLU A 48 -12.05 -7.85 9.14
N ARG A 49 -11.94 -7.45 10.40
CA ARG A 49 -12.32 -6.08 10.83
C ARG A 49 -11.34 -5.02 10.28
N MET A 50 -10.05 -5.32 10.28
CA MET A 50 -9.04 -4.43 9.72
C MET A 50 -9.22 -4.28 8.21
N VAL A 51 -9.50 -5.37 7.48
CA VAL A 51 -9.83 -5.33 6.05
C VAL A 51 -11.03 -4.41 5.79
N SER A 52 -12.10 -4.51 6.58
CA SER A 52 -13.27 -3.64 6.42
C SER A 52 -12.96 -2.16 6.66
N LEU A 53 -12.15 -1.86 7.68
CA LEU A 53 -11.68 -0.50 7.95
C LEU A 53 -10.80 0.04 6.82
N SER A 54 -9.87 -0.80 6.32
CA SER A 54 -8.97 -0.47 5.21
C SER A 54 -9.73 -0.10 3.94
N VAL A 55 -10.75 -0.89 3.58
CA VAL A 55 -11.62 -0.58 2.42
C VAL A 55 -12.21 0.83 2.54
N GLY A 56 -12.74 1.19 3.71
CA GLY A 56 -13.29 2.52 3.95
C GLY A 56 -12.26 3.63 3.78
N ILE A 57 -11.07 3.45 4.37
CA ILE A 57 -9.98 4.43 4.29
C ILE A 57 -9.47 4.56 2.85
N MET A 58 -9.19 3.45 2.15
CA MET A 58 -8.66 3.48 0.79
C MET A 58 -9.64 4.10 -0.21
N LEU A 59 -10.92 3.72 -0.16
CA LEU A 59 -11.94 4.28 -1.03
C LEU A 59 -12.13 5.78 -0.80
N SER A 60 -12.21 6.22 0.45
CA SER A 60 -12.39 7.63 0.76
C SER A 60 -11.14 8.47 0.42
N THR A 61 -9.94 7.96 0.70
CA THR A 61 -8.70 8.64 0.28
C THR A 61 -8.64 8.82 -1.24
N SER A 62 -8.98 7.78 -2.00
CA SER A 62 -8.95 7.86 -3.47
C SER A 62 -10.04 8.77 -4.03
N LEU A 63 -11.31 8.53 -3.65
CA LEU A 63 -12.45 9.16 -4.29
C LEU A 63 -12.75 10.57 -3.77
N LEU A 64 -12.45 10.83 -2.50
CA LEU A 64 -12.82 12.09 -1.85
C LEU A 64 -11.64 13.06 -1.71
N HIS A 65 -10.38 12.59 -1.93
CA HIS A 65 -9.21 13.44 -1.76
C HIS A 65 -8.22 13.36 -2.93
N ALA A 66 -7.60 12.21 -3.21
CA ALA A 66 -6.52 12.13 -4.20
C ALA A 66 -7.01 12.42 -5.63
N LEU A 67 -8.16 11.88 -6.05
CA LEU A 67 -8.72 12.20 -7.37
C LEU A 67 -9.20 13.65 -7.45
N PRO A 68 -9.99 14.20 -6.52
CA PRO A 68 -10.33 15.62 -6.54
C PRO A 68 -9.10 16.53 -6.61
N GLU A 69 -8.08 16.35 -5.76
CA GLU A 69 -6.84 17.13 -5.78
C GLU A 69 -6.16 17.08 -7.15
N ALA A 70 -6.09 15.88 -7.77
CA ALA A 70 -5.51 15.73 -9.09
C ALA A 70 -6.32 16.48 -10.18
N PHE A 71 -7.66 16.48 -10.10
CA PHE A 71 -8.52 17.19 -11.03
C PHE A 71 -8.51 18.71 -10.83
N GLU A 72 -8.29 19.19 -9.61
CA GLU A 72 -8.15 20.61 -9.29
C GLU A 72 -6.80 21.19 -9.70
N SER A 73 -5.80 20.35 -10.03
CA SER A 73 -4.47 20.78 -10.47
C SER A 73 -4.43 21.55 -11.79
N GLY A 74 -5.51 21.53 -12.56
CA GLY A 74 -5.59 22.09 -13.92
C GLY A 74 -5.02 21.18 -15.01
N ALA A 75 -4.62 19.95 -14.70
CA ALA A 75 -4.24 18.95 -15.71
C ALA A 75 -5.46 18.54 -16.56
N ASP A 76 -5.21 18.16 -17.82
CA ASP A 76 -6.29 17.78 -18.73
C ASP A 76 -7.08 16.56 -18.20
N PRO A 77 -8.40 16.68 -17.98
CA PRO A 77 -9.22 15.61 -17.41
C PRO A 77 -9.16 14.30 -18.21
N ARG A 78 -9.06 14.38 -19.55
CA ARG A 78 -8.96 13.17 -20.39
C ARG A 78 -7.67 12.41 -20.12
N SER A 79 -6.57 13.13 -19.95
CA SER A 79 -5.28 12.53 -19.61
C SER A 79 -5.30 11.90 -18.21
N LEU A 80 -5.98 12.54 -17.24
CA LEU A 80 -6.15 11.98 -15.89
C LEU A 80 -7.00 10.70 -15.92
N PHE A 81 -8.15 10.71 -16.62
CA PHE A 81 -8.96 9.50 -16.79
C PHE A 81 -8.25 8.39 -17.58
N ALA A 82 -7.44 8.74 -18.58
CA ALA A 82 -6.61 7.76 -19.28
C ALA A 82 -5.57 7.15 -18.34
N THR A 83 -4.96 7.95 -17.45
CA THR A 83 -4.04 7.46 -16.43
C THR A 83 -4.75 6.54 -15.42
N LEU A 84 -5.97 6.89 -14.98
CA LEU A 84 -6.78 6.06 -14.10
C LEU A 84 -7.06 4.69 -14.76
N LEU A 85 -7.51 4.69 -16.01
CA LEU A 85 -7.76 3.47 -16.76
C LEU A 85 -6.49 2.65 -16.93
N ALA A 86 -5.40 3.28 -17.34
CA ALA A 86 -4.11 2.61 -17.51
C ALA A 86 -3.62 1.98 -16.20
N GLY A 87 -3.78 2.68 -15.07
CA GLY A 87 -3.44 2.17 -13.76
C GLY A 87 -4.28 0.96 -13.36
N LEU A 88 -5.61 1.02 -13.50
CA LEU A 88 -6.50 -0.12 -13.23
C LEU A 88 -6.12 -1.35 -14.07
N LEU A 89 -5.84 -1.15 -15.37
CA LEU A 89 -5.40 -2.24 -16.24
C LEU A 89 -4.00 -2.76 -15.87
N ALA A 90 -3.10 -1.89 -15.46
CA ALA A 90 -1.76 -2.29 -15.02
C ALA A 90 -1.83 -3.16 -13.75
N PHE A 91 -2.60 -2.76 -12.74
CA PHE A 91 -2.79 -3.57 -11.52
C PHE A 91 -3.48 -4.89 -11.82
N PHE A 92 -4.52 -4.89 -12.66
CA PHE A 92 -5.15 -6.13 -13.14
C PHE A 92 -4.14 -7.07 -13.82
N MET A 93 -3.30 -6.53 -14.70
CA MET A 93 -2.29 -7.34 -15.40
C MET A 93 -1.23 -7.86 -14.46
N LEU A 94 -0.77 -7.05 -13.51
CA LEU A 94 0.18 -7.48 -12.47
C LEU A 94 -0.36 -8.64 -11.66
N GLU A 95 -1.61 -8.56 -11.18
CA GLU A 95 -2.26 -9.64 -10.45
C GLU A 95 -2.40 -10.89 -11.32
N LYS A 96 -2.87 -10.73 -12.56
CA LYS A 96 -3.02 -11.86 -13.49
C LYS A 96 -1.69 -12.54 -13.77
N PHE A 97 -0.59 -11.80 -13.94
CA PHE A 97 0.73 -12.38 -14.13
C PHE A 97 1.24 -13.10 -12.87
N ALA A 98 0.95 -12.57 -11.69
CA ALA A 98 1.26 -13.23 -10.43
C ALA A 98 0.52 -14.57 -10.31
N ILE A 99 -0.78 -14.61 -10.60
CA ILE A 99 -1.60 -15.84 -10.59
C ILE A 99 -1.13 -16.84 -11.65
N LEU A 100 -0.88 -16.40 -12.89
CA LEU A 100 -0.45 -17.29 -13.98
C LEU A 100 0.92 -17.94 -13.68
N ARG A 101 1.83 -17.23 -13.03
CA ARG A 101 3.09 -17.84 -12.58
C ARG A 101 2.90 -18.91 -11.51
N HIS A 102 1.82 -18.86 -10.73
CA HIS A 102 1.48 -19.88 -9.73
C HIS A 102 0.77 -21.08 -10.35
N SER A 103 0.01 -20.91 -11.45
CA SER A 103 -0.78 -21.98 -12.07
C SER A 103 0.00 -22.86 -13.07
N HIS A 104 1.12 -22.41 -13.60
CA HIS A 104 1.92 -23.22 -14.55
C HIS A 104 2.61 -24.45 -13.95
N HIS A 105 2.44 -24.74 -12.65
CA HIS A 105 2.96 -25.95 -12.01
C HIS A 105 1.92 -27.05 -11.78
N HIS A 106 0.67 -26.92 -12.28
CA HIS A 106 -0.39 -27.90 -12.05
C HIS A 106 -1.03 -28.54 -13.30
N GLU A 107 -0.54 -28.27 -14.49
CA GLU A 107 -1.06 -28.95 -15.70
C GLU A 107 0.00 -29.92 -16.26
N GLY A 108 -0.10 -31.17 -15.83
CA GLY A 108 0.52 -32.31 -16.51
C GLY A 108 1.30 -33.28 -15.66
N ASP A 109 0.67 -33.94 -14.68
CA ASP A 109 0.99 -35.35 -14.40
C ASP A 109 -0.06 -35.94 -13.47
N GLY A 110 -0.82 -36.88 -14.01
CA GLY A 110 -1.81 -37.67 -13.29
C GLY A 110 -1.18 -38.78 -12.45
N HIS A 111 -0.49 -38.43 -11.38
CA HIS A 111 -0.12 -39.38 -10.33
C HIS A 111 -0.33 -38.72 -8.94
N HIS A 112 -1.37 -39.24 -8.27
CA HIS A 112 -1.60 -39.03 -6.85
C HIS A 112 -0.42 -39.58 -6.04
N HIS A 113 0.50 -38.73 -5.60
CA HIS A 113 1.33 -39.02 -4.44
C HIS A 113 1.21 -37.85 -3.47
N ALA A 114 0.35 -38.05 -2.46
CA ALA A 114 0.47 -37.29 -1.22
C ALA A 114 1.88 -37.56 -0.71
N HIS A 115 2.70 -36.49 -0.56
CA HIS A 115 3.70 -36.33 0.51
C HIS A 115 4.79 -35.32 0.10
N GLY A 116 4.93 -34.30 0.93
CA GLY A 116 6.13 -33.45 0.96
C GLY A 116 6.10 -32.33 -0.06
N HIS A 117 5.58 -31.18 0.35
CA HIS A 117 5.89 -29.92 -0.31
C HIS A 117 7.40 -29.86 -0.50
N ASP A 118 7.86 -29.85 -1.73
CA ASP A 118 9.27 -29.74 -2.03
C ASP A 118 9.77 -28.43 -1.42
N LYS A 119 10.60 -28.48 -0.38
CA LYS A 119 11.13 -27.32 0.34
C LYS A 119 11.82 -26.31 -0.59
N ARG A 120 12.24 -26.76 -1.77
CA ARG A 120 12.83 -25.91 -2.80
C ARG A 120 11.78 -25.05 -3.53
N GLU A 121 10.60 -25.61 -3.81
CA GLU A 121 9.51 -24.85 -4.46
C GLU A 121 8.87 -23.86 -3.50
N ALA A 122 8.63 -24.28 -2.25
CA ALA A 122 8.16 -23.41 -1.19
C ALA A 122 9.12 -22.23 -0.96
N GLY A 123 10.44 -22.48 -0.95
CA GLY A 123 11.43 -21.42 -0.83
C GLY A 123 11.41 -20.42 -1.99
N LYS A 124 11.19 -20.88 -3.24
CA LYS A 124 11.05 -19.98 -4.40
C LYS A 124 9.80 -19.10 -4.30
N ALA A 125 8.68 -19.66 -3.84
CA ALA A 125 7.45 -18.90 -3.63
C ALA A 125 7.65 -17.78 -2.60
N GLY A 126 8.33 -18.05 -1.48
CA GLY A 126 8.67 -17.04 -0.48
C GLY A 126 9.50 -15.89 -1.02
N TRP A 127 10.52 -16.16 -1.86
CA TRP A 127 11.32 -15.10 -2.49
C TRP A 127 10.54 -14.26 -3.50
N MET A 128 9.59 -14.87 -4.22
CA MET A 128 8.73 -14.14 -5.16
C MET A 128 7.78 -13.18 -4.44
N ILE A 129 7.23 -13.59 -3.30
CA ILE A 129 6.40 -12.73 -2.46
C ILE A 129 7.22 -11.54 -1.96
N LEU A 130 8.40 -11.77 -1.39
CA LEU A 130 9.27 -10.68 -0.93
C LEU A 130 9.65 -9.69 -2.03
N LEU A 131 9.88 -10.18 -3.26
CA LEU A 131 10.16 -9.28 -4.39
C LEU A 131 8.92 -8.44 -4.75
N GLY A 132 7.73 -9.07 -4.79
CA GLY A 132 6.47 -8.39 -5.07
C GLY A 132 6.15 -7.34 -4.00
N ASP A 133 6.26 -7.73 -2.74
CA ASP A 133 6.05 -6.87 -1.58
C ASP A 133 7.03 -5.68 -1.56
N GLY A 134 8.33 -5.92 -1.77
CA GLY A 134 9.31 -4.84 -1.86
C GLY A 134 9.04 -3.84 -2.99
N MET A 135 8.55 -4.31 -4.16
CA MET A 135 8.14 -3.43 -5.25
C MET A 135 6.87 -2.65 -4.91
N HIS A 136 5.91 -3.29 -4.23
CA HIS A 136 4.69 -2.66 -3.76
C HIS A 136 5.01 -1.53 -2.78
N ASN A 137 5.74 -1.83 -1.73
CA ASN A 137 6.22 -0.86 -0.75
C ASN A 137 7.00 0.31 -1.37
N PHE A 138 7.88 0.02 -2.34
CA PHE A 138 8.60 1.08 -3.08
C PHE A 138 7.64 2.02 -3.80
N THR A 139 6.61 1.49 -4.45
CA THR A 139 5.58 2.28 -5.11
C THR A 139 4.81 3.12 -4.10
N ASP A 140 4.42 2.55 -2.99
CA ASP A 140 3.72 3.24 -1.91
C ASP A 140 4.52 4.43 -1.37
N GLY A 141 5.85 4.28 -1.25
CA GLY A 141 6.73 5.38 -0.92
C GLY A 141 6.67 6.55 -1.90
N ILE A 142 6.65 6.26 -3.21
CA ILE A 142 6.48 7.30 -4.25
C ILE A 142 5.12 7.99 -4.11
N LEU A 143 4.06 7.25 -3.80
CA LEU A 143 2.71 7.76 -3.62
C LEU A 143 2.61 8.69 -2.40
N ILE A 144 3.23 8.30 -1.27
CA ILE A 144 3.33 9.15 -0.07
C ILE A 144 4.05 10.47 -0.42
N ALA A 145 5.16 10.38 -1.17
CA ALA A 145 5.89 11.58 -1.58
C ALA A 145 5.04 12.49 -2.47
N ALA A 146 4.35 11.95 -3.48
CA ALA A 146 3.46 12.70 -4.35
C ALA A 146 2.34 13.39 -3.56
N ALA A 147 1.72 12.67 -2.61
CA ALA A 147 0.65 13.18 -1.79
C ALA A 147 1.12 14.32 -0.86
N PHE A 148 2.26 14.18 -0.19
CA PHE A 148 2.82 15.26 0.65
C PHE A 148 3.27 16.46 -0.18
N LEU A 149 3.79 16.27 -1.38
CA LEU A 149 4.17 17.35 -2.29
C LEU A 149 2.96 18.10 -2.85
N ALA A 150 1.83 17.41 -3.05
CA ALA A 150 0.57 18.02 -3.46
C ALA A 150 -0.04 18.80 -2.30
N ASN A 151 -0.24 18.13 -1.17
CA ASN A 151 -0.89 18.68 0.02
C ASN A 151 -0.51 17.86 1.26
N PRO A 152 -0.08 18.50 2.38
CA PRO A 152 0.28 17.80 3.60
C PRO A 152 -0.85 16.95 4.20
N GLU A 153 -2.11 17.41 4.14
CA GLU A 153 -3.27 16.66 4.62
C GLU A 153 -3.50 15.39 3.78
N LEU A 154 -3.39 15.52 2.44
CA LEU A 154 -3.43 14.38 1.54
C LEU A 154 -2.29 13.39 1.83
N GLY A 155 -1.09 13.88 2.13
CA GLY A 155 0.03 13.04 2.55
C GLY A 155 -0.27 12.21 3.79
N ILE A 156 -0.91 12.81 4.80
CA ILE A 156 -1.30 12.11 6.04
C ILE A 156 -2.34 11.04 5.76
N VAL A 157 -3.42 11.34 5.03
CA VAL A 157 -4.48 10.34 4.76
C VAL A 157 -4.01 9.26 3.81
N THR A 158 -3.11 9.57 2.86
CA THR A 158 -2.47 8.56 2.00
C THR A 158 -1.59 7.63 2.82
N GLY A 159 -0.76 8.16 3.72
CA GLY A 159 0.03 7.35 4.65
C GLY A 159 -0.84 6.45 5.53
N LEU A 160 -1.96 6.97 6.04
CA LEU A 160 -2.92 6.19 6.81
C LEU A 160 -3.57 5.08 5.97
N ALA A 161 -3.92 5.37 4.72
CA ALA A 161 -4.49 4.38 3.78
C ALA A 161 -3.50 3.24 3.51
N ILE A 162 -2.21 3.58 3.34
CA ILE A 162 -1.15 2.60 3.15
C ILE A 162 -0.98 1.73 4.40
N ILE A 163 -0.83 2.31 5.59
CA ILE A 163 -0.74 1.54 6.83
C ILE A 163 -1.96 0.62 7.01
N ALA A 164 -3.14 1.09 6.68
CA ALA A 164 -4.38 0.34 6.86
C ALA A 164 -4.44 -0.94 6.01
N HIS A 165 -3.96 -0.92 4.76
CA HIS A 165 -3.96 -2.12 3.92
C HIS A 165 -2.68 -2.97 4.08
N GLU A 166 -1.56 -2.35 4.40
CA GLU A 166 -0.30 -3.04 4.66
C GLU A 166 -0.38 -4.02 5.84
N ILE A 167 -1.08 -3.67 6.92
CA ILE A 167 -1.19 -4.57 8.08
C ILE A 167 -1.84 -5.91 7.71
N PRO A 168 -3.02 -5.99 7.04
CA PRO A 168 -3.57 -7.26 6.55
C PRO A 168 -2.64 -7.99 5.57
N GLN A 169 -2.00 -7.28 4.65
CA GLN A 169 -1.09 -7.83 3.64
C GLN A 169 0.13 -8.48 4.30
N GLU A 170 0.82 -7.74 5.17
CA GLU A 170 1.99 -8.23 5.91
C GLU A 170 1.70 -9.45 6.79
N ILE A 171 0.49 -9.54 7.37
CA ILE A 171 0.05 -10.75 8.08
C ILE A 171 0.01 -11.94 7.12
N GLY A 172 -0.55 -11.75 5.92
CA GLY A 172 -0.62 -12.77 4.88
C GLY A 172 0.78 -13.23 4.47
N ASP A 173 1.65 -12.31 4.14
CA ASP A 173 3.00 -12.57 3.67
C ASP A 173 3.85 -13.25 4.75
N PHE A 174 3.72 -12.81 6.00
CA PHE A 174 4.38 -13.46 7.13
C PHE A 174 3.97 -14.93 7.28
N ILE A 175 2.67 -15.24 7.15
CA ILE A 175 2.16 -16.62 7.19
C ILE A 175 2.70 -17.44 6.02
N VAL A 176 2.70 -16.89 4.81
CA VAL A 176 3.23 -17.59 3.62
C VAL A 176 4.72 -17.85 3.76
N LEU A 177 5.50 -16.91 4.26
CA LEU A 177 6.93 -17.11 4.52
C LEU A 177 7.20 -18.21 5.54
N LEU A 178 6.40 -18.28 6.62
CA LEU A 178 6.51 -19.38 7.58
C LEU A 178 6.19 -20.73 6.94
N ASN A 179 5.14 -20.79 6.11
CA ASN A 179 4.77 -22.01 5.37
C ASN A 179 5.83 -22.40 4.33
N ALA A 180 6.53 -21.41 3.76
CA ALA A 180 7.68 -21.62 2.87
C ALA A 180 8.94 -22.11 3.61
N GLY A 181 8.88 -22.27 4.93
CA GLY A 181 9.98 -22.79 5.74
C GLY A 181 10.97 -21.75 6.28
N PHE A 182 10.63 -20.47 6.16
CA PHE A 182 11.43 -19.41 6.82
C PHE A 182 11.23 -19.46 8.33
N SER A 183 12.30 -19.22 9.08
CA SER A 183 12.16 -19.01 10.53
C SER A 183 11.46 -17.68 10.81
N ARG A 184 10.78 -17.57 11.96
CA ARG A 184 10.06 -16.34 12.37
C ARG A 184 10.92 -15.09 12.27
N THR A 185 12.17 -15.19 12.74
CA THR A 185 13.13 -14.07 12.68
C THR A 185 13.47 -13.70 11.23
N ARG A 186 13.67 -14.69 10.35
CA ARG A 186 13.95 -14.41 8.94
C ARG A 186 12.75 -13.82 8.23
N ALA A 187 11.54 -14.35 8.45
CA ALA A 187 10.32 -13.78 7.91
C ALA A 187 10.14 -12.32 8.34
N TYR A 188 10.31 -12.02 9.64
CA TYR A 188 10.23 -10.65 10.15
C TYR A 188 11.29 -9.73 9.54
N LEU A 189 12.56 -10.15 9.46
CA LEU A 189 13.64 -9.32 8.92
C LEU A 189 13.49 -9.08 7.43
N PHE A 190 13.00 -10.04 6.67
CA PHE A 190 12.80 -9.86 5.23
C PHE A 190 11.62 -8.94 4.94
N ASN A 191 10.48 -9.08 5.63
CA ASN A 191 9.38 -8.13 5.51
C ASN A 191 9.82 -6.72 5.94
N LEU A 192 10.59 -6.59 7.04
CA LEU A 192 11.16 -5.30 7.42
C LEU A 192 12.05 -4.69 6.33
N LEU A 193 12.83 -5.52 5.64
CA LEU A 193 13.66 -5.06 4.53
C LEU A 193 12.80 -4.61 3.33
N CYS A 194 11.70 -5.32 3.05
CA CYS A 194 10.74 -4.94 2.01
C CYS A 194 10.07 -3.60 2.35
N SER A 195 9.61 -3.40 3.58
CA SER A 195 9.00 -2.14 3.98
C SER A 195 9.97 -0.94 3.97
N LEU A 196 11.27 -1.16 4.14
CA LEU A 196 12.26 -0.10 3.93
C LEU A 196 12.35 0.37 2.48
N MET A 197 11.84 -0.41 1.52
CA MET A 197 11.70 0.04 0.12
C MET A 197 10.73 1.22 0.00
N ALA A 198 9.77 1.37 0.90
CA ALA A 198 8.91 2.56 0.96
C ALA A 198 9.72 3.84 1.23
N VAL A 199 10.76 3.77 2.08
CA VAL A 199 11.66 4.91 2.31
C VAL A 199 12.44 5.25 1.03
N ALA A 200 12.95 4.23 0.32
CA ALA A 200 13.65 4.44 -0.95
C ALA A 200 12.73 5.05 -2.01
N GLY A 201 11.50 4.55 -2.12
CA GLY A 201 10.46 5.11 -2.99
C GLY A 201 10.10 6.55 -2.62
N GLY A 202 9.93 6.84 -1.34
CA GLY A 202 9.64 8.18 -0.83
C GLY A 202 10.74 9.19 -1.14
N LEU A 203 12.01 8.80 -0.97
CA LEU A 203 13.16 9.62 -1.36
C LEU A 203 13.19 9.86 -2.86
N LEU A 204 13.05 8.81 -3.67
CA LEU A 204 13.03 8.95 -5.12
C LEU A 204 11.87 9.84 -5.57
N GLY A 205 10.66 9.61 -5.03
CA GLY A 205 9.47 10.41 -5.32
C GLY A 205 9.69 11.88 -4.97
N TYR A 206 10.21 12.18 -3.79
CA TYR A 206 10.50 13.56 -3.38
C TYR A 206 11.46 14.25 -4.35
N PHE A 207 12.64 13.69 -4.62
CA PHE A 207 13.64 14.35 -5.46
C PHE A 207 13.26 14.43 -6.95
N THR A 208 12.42 13.54 -7.45
CA THR A 208 11.96 13.55 -8.84
C THR A 208 10.75 14.47 -9.02
N LEU A 209 9.74 14.36 -8.16
CA LEU A 209 8.48 15.09 -8.30
C LEU A 209 8.60 16.55 -7.84
N ASP A 210 9.47 16.88 -6.90
CA ASP A 210 9.80 18.27 -6.56
C ASP A 210 10.31 19.06 -7.77
N ARG A 211 11.06 18.39 -8.65
CA ARG A 211 11.56 18.99 -9.90
C ARG A 211 10.59 18.90 -11.08
N ALA A 212 9.64 17.99 -11.04
CA ALA A 212 8.68 17.68 -12.08
C ALA A 212 7.25 17.70 -11.53
N SER A 213 6.87 18.79 -10.86
CA SER A 213 5.58 18.94 -10.16
C SER A 213 4.36 18.72 -11.07
N GLY A 214 4.48 18.96 -12.38
CA GLY A 214 3.45 18.63 -13.36
C GLY A 214 3.10 17.14 -13.47
N LEU A 215 3.94 16.23 -12.93
CA LEU A 215 3.64 14.81 -12.87
C LEU A 215 2.84 14.40 -11.62
N ILE A 216 2.80 15.24 -10.59
CA ILE A 216 2.12 14.93 -9.32
C ILE A 216 0.66 14.50 -9.54
N PRO A 217 -0.19 15.23 -10.32
CA PRO A 217 -1.57 14.81 -10.55
C PRO A 217 -1.69 13.41 -11.16
N TYR A 218 -0.82 13.06 -12.09
CA TYR A 218 -0.81 11.75 -12.73
C TYR A 218 -0.39 10.63 -11.76
N VAL A 219 0.58 10.91 -10.88
CA VAL A 219 0.99 9.96 -9.83
C VAL A 219 -0.14 9.76 -8.83
N LEU A 220 -0.85 10.82 -8.42
CA LEU A 220 -2.01 10.72 -7.53
C LEU A 220 -3.14 9.89 -8.15
N VAL A 221 -3.43 10.09 -9.44
CA VAL A 221 -4.44 9.30 -10.16
C VAL A 221 -4.01 7.84 -10.30
N PHE A 222 -2.74 7.58 -10.60
CA PHE A 222 -2.22 6.22 -10.67
C PHE A 222 -2.29 5.53 -9.29
N ALA A 223 -1.94 6.24 -8.21
CA ALA A 223 -2.12 5.79 -6.82
C ALA A 223 -3.58 5.42 -6.53
N SER A 224 -4.50 6.34 -6.85
CA SER A 224 -5.92 6.11 -6.67
C SER A 224 -6.41 4.86 -7.40
N SER A 225 -5.89 4.60 -8.63
CA SER A 225 -6.22 3.38 -9.35
C SER A 225 -5.77 2.11 -8.61
N GLY A 226 -4.61 2.14 -7.96
CA GLY A 226 -4.12 1.04 -7.13
C GLY A 226 -5.00 0.82 -5.91
N PHE A 227 -5.30 1.86 -5.15
CA PHE A 227 -6.18 1.77 -3.99
C PHE A 227 -7.58 1.29 -4.35
N LEU A 228 -8.17 1.80 -5.44
CA LEU A 228 -9.47 1.33 -5.94
C LEU A 228 -9.40 -0.14 -6.36
N TYR A 229 -8.33 -0.53 -7.07
CA TYR A 229 -8.15 -1.89 -7.51
C TYR A 229 -8.04 -2.86 -6.31
N ILE A 230 -7.15 -2.59 -5.37
CA ILE A 230 -6.96 -3.43 -4.17
C ILE A 230 -8.25 -3.50 -3.35
N ALA A 231 -8.91 -2.37 -3.11
CA ALA A 231 -10.15 -2.35 -2.34
C ALA A 231 -11.25 -3.21 -2.98
N VAL A 232 -11.43 -3.12 -4.30
CA VAL A 232 -12.55 -3.75 -5.02
C VAL A 232 -12.25 -5.18 -5.43
N SER A 233 -11.03 -5.48 -5.91
CA SER A 233 -10.69 -6.81 -6.44
C SER A 233 -10.13 -7.77 -5.40
N ASP A 234 -9.52 -7.28 -4.34
CA ASP A 234 -8.93 -8.12 -3.30
C ASP A 234 -9.69 -8.05 -1.96
N LEU A 235 -9.80 -6.88 -1.35
CA LEU A 235 -10.34 -6.75 0.00
C LEU A 235 -11.86 -6.99 0.08
N MET A 236 -12.64 -6.42 -0.84
CA MET A 236 -14.10 -6.62 -0.84
C MET A 236 -14.51 -8.08 -1.06
N PRO A 237 -13.95 -8.86 -1.98
CA PRO A 237 -14.26 -10.29 -2.11
C PRO A 237 -13.91 -11.12 -0.86
N GLN A 238 -12.86 -10.76 -0.13
CA GLN A 238 -12.53 -11.42 1.13
C GLN A 238 -13.67 -11.24 2.16
N MET A 239 -14.29 -10.05 2.21
CA MET A 239 -15.42 -9.75 3.10
C MET A 239 -16.70 -10.51 2.72
N GLN A 240 -16.91 -10.75 1.42
CA GLN A 240 -18.12 -11.42 0.90
C GLN A 240 -18.16 -12.93 1.17
N ARG A 241 -17.03 -13.55 1.51
CA ARG A 241 -16.97 -15.01 1.78
C ARG A 241 -17.84 -15.45 2.96
N ARG A 242 -18.25 -14.54 3.83
CA ARG A 242 -19.15 -14.77 4.97
C ARG A 242 -20.34 -13.81 4.88
N ALA A 243 -21.44 -14.31 4.32
CA ALA A 243 -22.60 -13.50 3.96
C ALA A 243 -23.76 -13.58 4.97
N THR A 244 -23.48 -13.60 6.29
CA THR A 244 -24.56 -13.48 7.29
C THR A 244 -24.79 -12.02 7.65
N VAL A 245 -26.06 -11.63 7.85
CA VAL A 245 -26.42 -10.26 8.27
C VAL A 245 -25.68 -9.83 9.54
N ARG A 246 -25.49 -10.77 10.48
CA ARG A 246 -24.77 -10.52 11.73
C ARG A 246 -23.30 -10.16 11.53
N GLU A 247 -22.67 -10.67 10.47
CA GLU A 247 -21.28 -10.38 10.12
C GLU A 247 -21.17 -9.15 9.21
N SER A 248 -22.18 -8.90 8.37
CA SER A 248 -22.19 -7.76 7.44
C SER A 248 -22.36 -6.41 8.16
N ILE A 249 -23.14 -6.34 9.24
CA ILE A 249 -23.35 -5.08 9.99
C ILE A 249 -22.01 -4.49 10.51
N PRO A 250 -21.15 -5.23 11.24
CA PRO A 250 -19.86 -4.72 11.67
C PRO A 250 -18.96 -4.31 10.51
N GLN A 251 -18.99 -5.02 9.37
CA GLN A 251 -18.20 -4.68 8.19
C GLN A 251 -18.59 -3.32 7.62
N VAL A 252 -19.89 -3.10 7.39
CA VAL A 252 -20.42 -1.82 6.88
C VAL A 252 -20.13 -0.68 7.85
N LEU A 253 -20.28 -0.91 9.14
CA LEU A 253 -19.96 0.09 10.17
C LEU A 253 -18.47 0.46 10.15
N LEU A 254 -17.58 -0.52 10.03
CA LEU A 254 -16.12 -0.26 9.97
C LEU A 254 -15.70 0.44 8.67
N ILE A 255 -16.31 0.12 7.54
CA ILE A 255 -16.13 0.90 6.30
C ILE A 255 -16.55 2.35 6.55
N GLY A 256 -17.73 2.57 7.15
CA GLY A 256 -18.20 3.90 7.51
C GLY A 256 -17.25 4.65 8.46
N VAL A 257 -16.71 3.95 9.46
CA VAL A 257 -15.68 4.51 10.37
C VAL A 257 -14.43 4.91 9.58
N GLY A 258 -13.96 4.07 8.66
CA GLY A 258 -12.81 4.40 7.81
C GLY A 258 -13.04 5.67 6.98
N VAL A 259 -14.22 5.79 6.38
CA VAL A 259 -14.62 7.01 5.64
C VAL A 259 -14.64 8.23 6.57
N LEU A 260 -15.25 8.10 7.75
CA LEU A 260 -15.33 9.20 8.73
C LEU A 260 -13.96 9.65 9.23
N ILE A 261 -13.03 8.71 9.45
CA ILE A 261 -11.64 9.04 9.84
C ILE A 261 -11.00 9.93 8.78
N VAL A 262 -11.07 9.55 7.51
CA VAL A 262 -10.49 10.33 6.42
C VAL A 262 -11.15 11.70 6.31
N LEU A 263 -12.49 11.77 6.34
CA LEU A 263 -13.23 13.03 6.31
C LEU A 263 -12.87 13.93 7.49
N PHE A 264 -12.72 13.37 8.70
CA PHE A 264 -12.35 14.15 9.89
C PHE A 264 -10.93 14.74 9.77
N LEU A 265 -9.99 13.97 9.26
CA LEU A 265 -8.60 14.42 9.08
C LEU A 265 -8.45 15.48 7.99
N THR A 266 -9.39 15.54 7.06
CA THR A 266 -9.33 16.45 5.91
C THR A 266 -10.34 17.61 5.96
N ASN A 267 -11.32 17.58 6.89
CA ASN A 267 -12.30 18.64 7.08
C ASN A 267 -11.78 19.87 7.87
N GLY A 268 -10.49 20.08 7.89
CA GLY A 268 -9.86 21.28 8.46
C GLY A 268 -9.97 22.53 7.54
N ARG A 269 -10.70 22.44 6.43
CA ARG A 269 -10.96 23.56 5.49
C ARG A 269 -12.39 24.00 5.51
#